data_0389c739e33e5c44eaa03081afe80b4f
#
_entry.id   0389c739e33e5c44eaa03081afe80b4f
#
_cell.length_a   1.000
_cell.length_b   1.000
_cell.length_c   1.000
_cell.angle_alpha   90.00
_cell.angle_beta   90.00
_cell.angle_gamma   90.00
#
_symmetry.space_group_name_H-M   'P 1'
#
loop_
_entity.id
_entity.type
_entity.pdbx_description
1 polymer ?
#
loop_
_entity_poly.entity_id
_entity_poly.type
_entity_poly.pdbx_seq_one_letter_code
_entity_poly.pdbx_strand_id
1 'polypeptide(L)'
;MKVGLVLEGGAMRGLYTAGVIDTFLKEKIDVDTIIGVSAGALFGMNYKSKQIGRVLRYNKAYVGNKDYMGVYSFLKTGNVMNEEFCFEKLIDDLDPIDYQSYQESPVDFYAVVTNLQTGKAEYKLLDTLDNYDQVEYLRASGSMPFVSHIIQVNGHEYLDGGCSDSIPIKKMLEMDVDKIIVVLTRPLDYRKKPSNKHLNKLFYHQYPHFVETLNNRYLNYNASLDLITKLEKEKKIFVLRPSQLIPIGRLEKDKEVIQQMYDLGVSDCNNQLEN
;
A
#
# COMPACT_ATOMS: atom_id res chain seq x y z
N MET A 1 7.87 -3.15 -24.43
CA MET A 1 8.11 -4.04 -23.26
C MET A 1 7.33 -3.42 -22.12
N LYS A 2 6.33 -4.16 -21.60
CA LYS A 2 5.46 -3.68 -20.50
C LYS A 2 6.04 -4.05 -19.16
N VAL A 3 6.05 -3.10 -18.22
CA VAL A 3 6.59 -3.25 -16.86
C VAL A 3 5.47 -3.19 -15.84
N GLY A 4 5.33 -4.25 -15.05
CA GLY A 4 4.42 -4.30 -13.90
C GLY A 4 5.15 -4.00 -12.59
N LEU A 5 4.52 -3.22 -11.71
CA LEU A 5 5.04 -2.83 -10.41
C LEU A 5 4.07 -3.28 -9.29
N VAL A 6 4.58 -4.12 -8.40
CA VAL A 6 3.83 -4.58 -7.21
C VAL A 6 4.33 -3.82 -5.98
N LEU A 7 3.40 -3.16 -5.25
CA LEU A 7 3.70 -2.38 -4.06
C LEU A 7 3.05 -3.00 -2.82
N GLU A 8 3.88 -3.58 -1.95
CA GLU A 8 3.41 -4.18 -0.69
C GLU A 8 2.79 -3.15 0.26
N GLY A 9 1.75 -3.55 0.98
CA GLY A 9 1.17 -2.79 2.08
C GLY A 9 2.05 -2.80 3.34
N GLY A 10 2.16 -1.65 4.02
CA GLY A 10 3.08 -1.58 5.16
C GLY A 10 2.82 -0.48 6.19
N ALA A 11 1.73 0.28 6.12
CA ALA A 11 1.53 1.52 6.88
C ALA A 11 2.79 2.42 6.75
N MET A 12 3.34 3.00 7.85
CA MET A 12 4.50 3.91 7.76
C MET A 12 5.79 3.26 7.20
N ARG A 13 5.89 1.92 7.14
CA ARG A 13 6.98 1.25 6.42
C ARG A 13 6.93 1.49 4.91
N GLY A 14 5.78 1.84 4.37
CA GLY A 14 5.60 2.25 2.97
C GLY A 14 6.40 3.48 2.56
N LEU A 15 7.00 4.23 3.52
CA LEU A 15 7.95 5.30 3.19
C LEU A 15 9.19 4.78 2.43
N TYR A 16 9.58 3.51 2.65
CA TYR A 16 10.54 2.83 1.79
C TYR A 16 10.06 2.82 0.33
N THR A 17 8.83 2.39 0.12
CA THR A 17 8.19 2.38 -1.20
C THR A 17 8.14 3.78 -1.82
N ALA A 18 7.86 4.81 -1.02
CA ALA A 18 7.86 6.20 -1.49
C ALA A 18 9.25 6.63 -1.98
N GLY A 19 10.32 6.27 -1.26
CA GLY A 19 11.70 6.52 -1.71
C GLY A 19 12.04 5.82 -3.03
N VAL A 20 11.61 4.57 -3.19
CA VAL A 20 11.77 3.82 -4.44
C VAL A 20 11.01 4.48 -5.60
N ILE A 21 9.74 4.84 -5.40
CA ILE A 21 8.89 5.49 -6.41
C ILE A 21 9.49 6.82 -6.85
N ASP A 22 9.94 7.63 -5.92
CA ASP A 22 10.55 8.92 -6.22
C ASP A 22 11.87 8.77 -7.00
N THR A 23 12.63 7.71 -6.71
CA THR A 23 13.82 7.36 -7.49
C THR A 23 13.43 6.94 -8.92
N PHE A 24 12.40 6.11 -9.09
CA PHE A 24 11.91 5.74 -10.43
C PHE A 24 11.50 6.96 -11.26
N LEU A 25 10.80 7.92 -10.65
CA LEU A 25 10.41 9.15 -11.32
C LEU A 25 11.64 10.03 -11.71
N LYS A 26 12.65 10.12 -10.83
CA LYS A 26 13.88 10.88 -11.10
C LYS A 26 14.71 10.26 -12.22
N GLU A 27 14.86 8.93 -12.17
CA GLU A 27 15.64 8.15 -13.15
C GLU A 27 14.83 7.82 -14.42
N LYS A 28 13.58 8.29 -14.51
CA LYS A 28 12.67 8.08 -15.65
C LYS A 28 12.47 6.59 -15.97
N ILE A 29 12.31 5.79 -14.94
CA ILE A 29 11.96 4.37 -15.07
C ILE A 29 10.46 4.26 -15.29
N ASP A 30 10.08 3.91 -16.50
CA ASP A 30 8.68 3.78 -16.89
C ASP A 30 8.07 2.47 -16.39
N VAL A 31 6.82 2.58 -15.92
CA VAL A 31 5.99 1.46 -15.46
C VAL A 31 4.64 1.56 -16.15
N ASP A 32 4.10 0.45 -16.64
CA ASP A 32 2.84 0.41 -17.37
C ASP A 32 1.66 0.03 -16.48
N THR A 33 1.89 -0.85 -15.50
CA THR A 33 0.85 -1.33 -14.60
C THR A 33 1.34 -1.35 -13.16
N ILE A 34 0.57 -0.80 -12.24
CA ILE A 34 0.86 -0.81 -10.79
C ILE A 34 -0.26 -1.51 -10.04
N ILE A 35 0.08 -2.43 -9.13
CA ILE A 35 -0.87 -2.96 -8.14
C ILE A 35 -0.35 -2.60 -6.75
N GLY A 36 -1.06 -1.70 -6.07
CA GLY A 36 -0.73 -1.25 -4.72
C GLY A 36 -1.68 -1.80 -3.66
N VAL A 37 -1.17 -2.03 -2.46
CA VAL A 37 -1.93 -2.53 -1.31
C VAL A 37 -1.75 -1.59 -0.13
N SER A 38 -2.85 -1.10 0.49
CA SER A 38 -2.75 -0.27 1.69
C SER A 38 -1.83 0.95 1.46
N ALA A 39 -0.78 1.14 2.26
CA ALA A 39 0.22 2.17 2.03
C ALA A 39 0.85 2.10 0.63
N GLY A 40 1.00 0.90 0.04
CA GLY A 40 1.46 0.74 -1.34
C GLY A 40 0.50 1.35 -2.36
N ALA A 41 -0.81 1.35 -2.11
CA ALA A 41 -1.78 2.05 -2.93
C ALA A 41 -1.76 3.56 -2.65
N LEU A 42 -1.86 3.96 -1.37
CA LEU A 42 -1.90 5.36 -0.95
C LEU A 42 -0.65 6.16 -1.37
N PHE A 43 0.51 5.53 -1.37
CA PHE A 43 1.76 6.16 -1.76
C PHE A 43 2.05 5.98 -3.26
N GLY A 44 1.67 4.81 -3.81
CA GLY A 44 1.86 4.46 -5.22
C GLY A 44 1.14 5.38 -6.19
N MET A 45 0.00 5.95 -5.81
CA MET A 45 -0.72 6.92 -6.64
C MET A 45 0.14 8.14 -7.02
N ASN A 46 1.16 8.47 -6.21
CA ASN A 46 2.07 9.59 -6.49
C ASN A 46 3.03 9.30 -7.65
N TYR A 47 3.24 8.04 -8.02
CA TYR A 47 3.91 7.71 -9.27
C TYR A 47 3.08 8.15 -10.48
N LYS A 48 1.79 7.82 -10.48
CA LYS A 48 0.87 8.19 -11.56
C LYS A 48 0.69 9.71 -11.68
N SER A 49 0.64 10.43 -10.55
CA SER A 49 0.59 11.91 -10.53
C SER A 49 1.96 12.59 -10.69
N LYS A 50 3.05 11.83 -10.84
CA LYS A 50 4.43 12.33 -11.03
C LYS A 50 4.92 13.28 -9.94
N GLN A 51 4.44 13.13 -8.71
CA GLN A 51 4.73 14.06 -7.60
C GLN A 51 5.86 13.55 -6.71
N ILE A 52 7.09 13.85 -7.09
CA ILE A 52 8.31 13.52 -6.33
C ILE A 52 8.29 14.21 -4.95
N GLY A 53 8.61 13.46 -3.90
CA GLY A 53 8.74 13.97 -2.53
C GLY A 53 7.42 14.22 -1.80
N ARG A 54 6.25 14.13 -2.47
CA ARG A 54 4.97 14.46 -1.88
C ARG A 54 4.67 13.58 -0.66
N VAL A 55 4.89 12.25 -0.76
CA VAL A 55 4.63 11.31 0.35
C VAL A 55 5.45 11.66 1.58
N LEU A 56 6.75 11.89 1.42
CA LEU A 56 7.63 12.28 2.52
C LEU A 56 7.21 13.62 3.11
N ARG A 57 6.94 14.61 2.26
CA ARG A 57 6.61 15.99 2.65
C ARG A 57 5.38 16.05 3.55
N TYR A 58 4.24 15.48 3.12
CA TYR A 58 3.04 15.55 3.95
C TYR A 58 3.16 14.67 5.21
N ASN A 59 3.80 13.52 5.15
CA ASN A 59 4.02 12.71 6.35
C ASN A 59 4.87 13.47 7.38
N LYS A 60 5.97 14.11 6.99
CA LYS A 60 6.79 14.94 7.89
C LYS A 60 6.05 16.18 8.40
N ALA A 61 5.16 16.76 7.59
CA ALA A 61 4.38 17.93 7.99
C ALA A 61 3.35 17.57 9.06
N TYR A 62 2.63 16.46 8.88
CA TYR A 62 1.44 16.15 9.66
C TYR A 62 1.58 14.99 10.65
N VAL A 63 2.69 14.23 10.64
CA VAL A 63 2.92 13.22 11.68
C VAL A 63 2.96 13.88 13.05
N GLY A 64 2.23 13.29 14.00
CA GLY A 64 2.01 13.91 15.33
C GLY A 64 0.84 14.88 15.40
N ASN A 65 0.27 15.31 14.28
CA ASN A 65 -1.00 16.04 14.28
C ASN A 65 -2.13 15.08 14.67
N LYS A 66 -2.92 15.50 15.67
CA LYS A 66 -4.04 14.71 16.21
C LYS A 66 -5.12 14.43 15.17
N ASP A 67 -5.35 15.38 14.27
CA ASP A 67 -6.35 15.28 13.23
C ASP A 67 -5.86 14.51 11.99
N TYR A 68 -4.58 14.13 11.88
CA TYR A 68 -4.07 13.33 10.80
C TYR A 68 -4.25 11.83 11.06
N MET A 69 -3.56 11.30 12.08
CA MET A 69 -3.65 9.89 12.43
C MET A 69 -3.30 9.62 13.90
N GLY A 70 -3.81 8.50 14.43
CA GLY A 70 -3.44 7.99 15.75
C GLY A 70 -4.64 7.72 16.65
N VAL A 71 -4.34 7.56 17.96
CA VAL A 71 -5.35 7.20 18.96
C VAL A 71 -6.43 8.28 19.09
N TYR A 72 -6.07 9.54 19.01
CA TYR A 72 -7.05 10.64 19.10
C TYR A 72 -8.02 10.62 17.91
N SER A 73 -7.51 10.46 16.69
CA SER A 73 -8.35 10.28 15.50
C SER A 73 -9.30 9.10 15.68
N PHE A 74 -8.79 7.95 16.14
CA PHE A 74 -9.61 6.76 16.39
C PHE A 74 -10.73 7.01 17.41
N LEU A 75 -10.44 7.67 18.52
CA LEU A 75 -11.46 7.98 19.55
C LEU A 75 -12.51 8.99 19.05
N LYS A 76 -12.12 9.93 18.19
CA LYS A 76 -13.00 10.97 17.65
C LYS A 76 -13.85 10.49 16.48
N THR A 77 -13.29 9.68 15.61
CA THR A 77 -13.89 9.34 14.31
C THR A 77 -14.14 7.85 14.08
N GLY A 78 -13.65 6.95 14.95
CA GLY A 78 -13.65 5.51 14.72
C GLY A 78 -12.56 5.02 13.74
N ASN A 79 -11.81 5.94 13.15
CA ASN A 79 -10.72 5.66 12.21
C ASN A 79 -9.38 6.10 12.78
N VAL A 80 -8.38 5.20 12.77
CA VAL A 80 -7.02 5.55 13.20
C VAL A 80 -6.37 6.55 12.24
N MET A 81 -6.72 6.50 10.97
CA MET A 81 -6.40 7.47 9.94
C MET A 81 -7.65 8.31 9.69
N ASN A 82 -7.57 9.62 9.94
CA ASN A 82 -8.73 10.50 9.82
C ASN A 82 -9.08 10.67 8.33
N GLU A 83 -10.27 10.27 8.01
CA GLU A 83 -10.81 10.22 6.67
C GLU A 83 -10.91 11.60 6.02
N GLU A 84 -11.60 12.53 6.66
CA GLU A 84 -11.75 13.92 6.18
C GLU A 84 -10.38 14.59 5.99
N PHE A 85 -9.46 14.38 6.94
CA PHE A 85 -8.13 14.95 6.82
C PHE A 85 -7.33 14.35 5.66
N CYS A 86 -7.35 13.02 5.52
CA CYS A 86 -6.47 12.31 4.57
C CYS A 86 -7.00 12.30 3.14
N PHE A 87 -8.32 12.23 2.94
CA PHE A 87 -8.94 12.03 1.64
C PHE A 87 -9.74 13.25 1.12
N GLU A 88 -9.78 14.33 1.90
CA GLU A 88 -10.34 15.60 1.48
C GLU A 88 -9.28 16.71 1.66
N LYS A 89 -9.01 17.14 2.91
CA LYS A 89 -8.12 18.27 3.16
C LYS A 89 -6.70 18.08 2.62
N LEU A 90 -6.12 16.89 2.80
CA LEU A 90 -4.74 16.64 2.37
C LEU A 90 -4.61 16.60 0.86
N ILE A 91 -5.54 15.91 0.19
CA ILE A 91 -5.44 15.69 -1.26
C ILE A 91 -5.95 16.88 -2.09
N ASP A 92 -6.77 17.76 -1.51
CA ASP A 92 -7.35 18.90 -2.21
C ASP A 92 -6.72 20.24 -1.82
N ASP A 93 -6.32 20.41 -0.53
CA ASP A 93 -5.94 21.72 -0.02
C ASP A 93 -4.51 21.80 0.53
N LEU A 94 -4.11 20.85 1.41
CA LEU A 94 -2.88 20.98 2.19
C LEU A 94 -1.61 20.57 1.43
N ASP A 95 -1.71 19.54 0.62
CA ASP A 95 -0.69 19.07 -0.32
C ASP A 95 -1.40 18.43 -1.52
N PRO A 96 -1.98 19.26 -2.41
CA PRO A 96 -2.88 18.79 -3.46
C PRO A 96 -2.26 17.75 -4.36
N ILE A 97 -3.09 16.76 -4.76
CA ILE A 97 -2.66 15.84 -5.80
C ILE A 97 -2.77 16.54 -7.16
N ASP A 98 -1.83 16.24 -8.06
CA ASP A 98 -1.93 16.67 -9.45
C ASP A 98 -2.90 15.74 -10.21
N TYR A 99 -4.19 16.09 -10.15
CA TYR A 99 -5.27 15.34 -10.81
C TYR A 99 -5.08 15.27 -12.32
N GLN A 100 -4.57 16.34 -12.93
CA GLN A 100 -4.34 16.37 -14.36
C GLN A 100 -3.24 15.37 -14.75
N SER A 101 -2.07 15.44 -14.12
CA SER A 101 -0.99 14.47 -14.37
C SER A 101 -1.41 13.04 -14.06
N TYR A 102 -2.24 12.83 -13.02
CA TYR A 102 -2.78 11.51 -12.69
C TYR A 102 -3.67 10.98 -13.81
N GLN A 103 -4.61 11.76 -14.31
CA GLN A 103 -5.57 11.36 -15.33
C GLN A 103 -4.92 11.17 -16.72
N GLU A 104 -3.94 12.02 -17.07
CA GLU A 104 -3.21 11.94 -18.34
C GLU A 104 -2.16 10.81 -18.36
N SER A 105 -1.83 10.24 -17.21
CA SER A 105 -0.85 9.15 -17.11
C SER A 105 -1.39 7.87 -17.76
N PRO A 106 -0.60 7.22 -18.65
CA PRO A 106 -1.01 5.98 -19.30
C PRO A 106 -0.92 4.76 -18.38
N VAL A 107 -0.53 4.93 -17.12
CA VAL A 107 -0.31 3.85 -16.16
C VAL A 107 -1.64 3.30 -15.66
N ASP A 108 -1.84 1.99 -15.81
CA ASP A 108 -2.93 1.28 -15.18
C ASP A 108 -2.62 1.12 -13.68
N PHE A 109 -3.38 1.80 -12.82
CA PHE A 109 -3.17 1.76 -11.39
C PHE A 109 -4.30 1.02 -10.66
N TYR A 110 -3.95 -0.07 -9.98
CA TYR A 110 -4.91 -0.89 -9.23
C TYR A 110 -4.67 -0.79 -7.72
N ALA A 111 -5.75 -0.54 -6.96
CA ALA A 111 -5.76 -0.71 -5.51
C ALA A 111 -6.36 -2.07 -5.15
N VAL A 112 -5.73 -2.78 -4.22
CA VAL A 112 -6.26 -4.05 -3.69
C VAL A 112 -7.15 -3.74 -2.50
N VAL A 113 -8.35 -4.32 -2.50
CA VAL A 113 -9.31 -4.28 -1.39
C VAL A 113 -9.74 -5.69 -1.02
N THR A 114 -10.16 -5.91 0.22
CA THR A 114 -10.73 -7.19 0.65
C THR A 114 -12.24 -7.06 0.78
N ASN A 115 -12.99 -7.81 -0.02
CA ASN A 115 -14.44 -7.90 0.09
C ASN A 115 -14.82 -8.74 1.32
N LEU A 116 -15.64 -8.19 2.22
CA LEU A 116 -15.96 -8.84 3.50
C LEU A 116 -16.89 -10.06 3.34
N GLN A 117 -17.82 -10.00 2.38
CA GLN A 117 -18.77 -11.08 2.14
C GLN A 117 -18.07 -12.33 1.61
N THR A 118 -17.10 -12.16 0.70
CA THR A 118 -16.39 -13.27 0.05
C THR A 118 -15.08 -13.64 0.73
N GLY A 119 -14.50 -12.72 1.53
CA GLY A 119 -13.16 -12.83 2.08
C GLY A 119 -12.03 -12.73 1.04
N LYS A 120 -12.34 -12.41 -0.23
CA LYS A 120 -11.39 -12.42 -1.34
C LYS A 120 -10.83 -11.03 -1.63
N ALA A 121 -9.63 -11.01 -2.22
CA ALA A 121 -9.07 -9.81 -2.81
C ALA A 121 -9.81 -9.41 -4.08
N GLU A 122 -10.04 -8.12 -4.23
CA GLU A 122 -10.49 -7.50 -5.48
C GLU A 122 -9.49 -6.41 -5.86
N TYR A 123 -9.24 -6.28 -7.17
CA TYR A 123 -8.25 -5.37 -7.74
C TYR A 123 -9.00 -4.29 -8.51
N LYS A 124 -9.10 -3.11 -7.93
CA LYS A 124 -9.89 -2.00 -8.45
C LYS A 124 -9.01 -1.07 -9.26
N LEU A 125 -9.31 -0.93 -10.54
CA LEU A 125 -8.66 0.06 -11.40
C LEU A 125 -9.05 1.46 -10.92
N LEU A 126 -8.03 2.30 -10.73
CA LEU A 126 -8.16 3.71 -10.37
C LEU A 126 -7.58 4.55 -11.52
N ASP A 127 -8.37 4.76 -12.55
CA ASP A 127 -8.00 5.54 -13.73
C ASP A 127 -8.12 7.05 -13.50
N THR A 128 -9.06 7.45 -12.64
CA THR A 128 -9.24 8.84 -12.20
C THR A 128 -9.45 8.91 -10.69
N LEU A 129 -9.18 10.06 -10.07
CA LEU A 129 -9.51 10.35 -8.67
C LEU A 129 -10.65 11.38 -8.54
N ASP A 130 -11.24 11.80 -9.65
CA ASP A 130 -12.47 12.63 -9.67
C ASP A 130 -13.74 11.80 -9.43
N ASN A 131 -13.62 10.47 -9.46
CA ASN A 131 -14.72 9.56 -9.25
C ASN A 131 -14.77 9.12 -7.77
N TYR A 132 -15.89 9.43 -7.10
CA TYR A 132 -16.09 9.11 -5.68
C TYR A 132 -15.82 7.62 -5.36
N ASP A 133 -16.35 6.69 -6.16
CA ASP A 133 -16.17 5.26 -5.92
C ASP A 133 -14.69 4.83 -5.98
N GLN A 134 -13.90 5.44 -6.86
CA GLN A 134 -12.48 5.14 -6.99
C GLN A 134 -11.68 5.66 -5.79
N VAL A 135 -12.01 6.84 -5.29
CA VAL A 135 -11.43 7.36 -4.03
C VAL A 135 -11.81 6.46 -2.85
N GLU A 136 -13.07 5.98 -2.80
CA GLU A 136 -13.52 5.04 -1.78
C GLU A 136 -12.78 3.69 -1.85
N TYR A 137 -12.46 3.16 -3.03
CA TYR A 137 -11.62 1.96 -3.15
C TYR A 137 -10.19 2.22 -2.68
N LEU A 138 -9.63 3.40 -2.96
CA LEU A 138 -8.32 3.80 -2.43
C LEU A 138 -8.35 3.87 -0.90
N ARG A 139 -9.40 4.48 -0.33
CA ARG A 139 -9.65 4.55 1.11
C ARG A 139 -9.81 3.15 1.72
N ALA A 140 -10.61 2.28 1.09
CA ALA A 140 -10.82 0.90 1.53
C ALA A 140 -9.51 0.11 1.58
N SER A 141 -8.63 0.30 0.57
CA SER A 141 -7.30 -0.31 0.55
C SER A 141 -6.46 0.04 1.78
N GLY A 142 -6.61 1.27 2.32
CA GLY A 142 -5.94 1.74 3.54
C GLY A 142 -6.69 1.45 4.85
N SER A 143 -7.93 0.92 4.79
CA SER A 143 -8.79 0.75 5.96
C SER A 143 -8.47 -0.53 6.73
N MET A 144 -7.57 -0.41 7.72
CA MET A 144 -7.09 -1.54 8.51
C MET A 144 -8.19 -2.12 9.43
N PRO A 145 -8.32 -3.47 9.52
CA PRO A 145 -9.24 -4.11 10.47
C PRO A 145 -9.01 -3.64 11.90
N PHE A 146 -10.10 -3.58 12.68
CA PHE A 146 -10.19 -3.18 14.09
C PHE A 146 -10.01 -1.70 14.39
N VAL A 147 -9.44 -0.94 13.45
CA VAL A 147 -9.06 0.48 13.68
C VAL A 147 -9.55 1.41 12.58
N SER A 148 -10.38 0.90 11.68
CA SER A 148 -11.04 1.68 10.62
C SER A 148 -12.46 1.20 10.41
N HIS A 149 -13.31 2.09 9.90
CA HIS A 149 -14.65 1.73 9.47
C HIS A 149 -14.60 0.82 8.23
N ILE A 150 -15.64 0.00 8.08
CA ILE A 150 -15.91 -0.75 6.87
C ILE A 150 -16.36 0.25 5.80
N ILE A 151 -15.78 0.17 4.61
CA ILE A 151 -16.07 1.05 3.49
C ILE A 151 -17.10 0.39 2.59
N GLN A 152 -18.16 1.12 2.25
CA GLN A 152 -19.22 0.64 1.37
C GLN A 152 -19.10 1.30 -0.01
N VAL A 153 -18.95 0.47 -1.05
CA VAL A 153 -18.92 0.93 -2.44
C VAL A 153 -19.77 0.00 -3.28
N ASN A 154 -20.72 0.56 -4.04
CA ASN A 154 -21.59 -0.18 -4.96
C ASN A 154 -22.28 -1.41 -4.32
N GLY A 155 -22.75 -1.26 -3.08
CA GLY A 155 -23.47 -2.31 -2.36
C GLY A 155 -22.59 -3.42 -1.78
N HIS A 156 -21.27 -3.28 -1.84
CA HIS A 156 -20.30 -4.19 -1.23
C HIS A 156 -19.51 -3.52 -0.11
N GLU A 157 -19.02 -4.33 0.80
CA GLU A 157 -18.28 -3.91 2.00
C GLU A 157 -16.82 -4.34 1.91
N TYR A 158 -15.92 -3.38 2.16
CA TYR A 158 -14.49 -3.57 1.96
C TYR A 158 -13.66 -3.11 3.17
N LEU A 159 -12.52 -3.76 3.35
CA LEU A 159 -11.41 -3.35 4.19
C LEU A 159 -10.08 -3.54 3.45
N ASP A 160 -8.97 -3.21 4.14
CA ASP A 160 -7.58 -3.23 3.63
C ASP A 160 -7.28 -4.51 2.83
N GLY A 161 -6.81 -4.32 1.60
CA GLY A 161 -6.44 -5.39 0.69
C GLY A 161 -5.38 -6.33 1.24
N GLY A 162 -4.53 -5.83 2.13
CA GLY A 162 -3.53 -6.66 2.80
C GLY A 162 -4.11 -7.71 3.76
N CYS A 163 -5.44 -7.79 3.96
CA CYS A 163 -6.07 -8.89 4.66
C CYS A 163 -6.07 -10.16 3.80
N SER A 164 -6.40 -10.04 2.53
CA SER A 164 -6.52 -11.16 1.59
C SER A 164 -5.28 -11.34 0.71
N ASP A 165 -4.72 -10.24 0.17
CA ASP A 165 -3.50 -10.26 -0.66
C ASP A 165 -2.59 -9.08 -0.33
N SER A 166 -1.62 -9.31 0.55
CA SER A 166 -0.68 -8.25 1.00
C SER A 166 0.42 -7.95 -0.03
N ILE A 167 0.71 -8.87 -0.95
CA ILE A 167 1.75 -8.76 -1.99
C ILE A 167 1.19 -9.41 -3.26
N PRO A 168 0.52 -8.66 -4.14
CA PRO A 168 -0.28 -9.20 -5.25
C PRO A 168 0.56 -9.71 -6.43
N ILE A 169 1.63 -10.47 -6.14
CA ILE A 169 2.51 -11.04 -7.16
C ILE A 169 1.79 -12.02 -8.08
N LYS A 170 0.87 -12.85 -7.53
CA LYS A 170 0.12 -13.82 -8.34
C LYS A 170 -0.77 -13.11 -9.35
N LYS A 171 -1.43 -12.01 -8.91
CA LYS A 171 -2.27 -11.21 -9.80
C LYS A 171 -1.43 -10.54 -10.89
N MET A 172 -0.27 -10.00 -10.55
CA MET A 172 0.62 -9.39 -11.55
C MET A 172 1.12 -10.41 -12.59
N LEU A 173 1.40 -11.66 -12.19
CA LEU A 173 1.80 -12.75 -13.10
C LEU A 173 0.69 -13.17 -14.09
N GLU A 174 -0.57 -12.82 -13.80
CA GLU A 174 -1.72 -13.08 -14.70
C GLU A 174 -1.97 -11.93 -15.68
N MET A 175 -1.30 -10.78 -15.49
CA MET A 175 -1.45 -9.60 -16.34
C MET A 175 -0.51 -9.64 -17.52
N ASP A 176 -0.85 -8.87 -18.57
CA ASP A 176 -0.06 -8.74 -19.80
C ASP A 176 1.15 -7.81 -19.59
N VAL A 177 2.16 -8.31 -18.84
CA VAL A 177 3.42 -7.58 -18.55
C VAL A 177 4.64 -8.47 -18.86
N ASP A 178 5.69 -7.87 -19.41
CA ASP A 178 6.93 -8.57 -19.79
C ASP A 178 7.92 -8.65 -18.63
N LYS A 179 7.93 -7.64 -17.76
CA LYS A 179 8.82 -7.52 -16.59
C LYS A 179 8.02 -7.16 -15.37
N ILE A 180 8.43 -7.70 -14.22
CA ILE A 180 7.79 -7.44 -12.94
C ILE A 180 8.82 -6.92 -11.94
N ILE A 181 8.50 -5.79 -11.33
CA ILE A 181 9.23 -5.22 -10.20
C ILE A 181 8.35 -5.37 -8.94
N VAL A 182 8.93 -5.84 -7.86
CA VAL A 182 8.24 -5.99 -6.57
C VAL A 182 8.94 -5.14 -5.53
N VAL A 183 8.21 -4.24 -4.89
CA VAL A 183 8.70 -3.43 -3.77
C VAL A 183 8.11 -3.95 -2.48
N LEU A 184 8.96 -4.49 -1.61
CA LEU A 184 8.61 -5.00 -0.29
C LEU A 184 8.96 -3.97 0.80
N THR A 185 8.25 -4.04 1.91
CA THR A 185 8.43 -3.14 3.07
C THR A 185 9.13 -3.83 4.26
N ARG A 186 9.61 -5.06 4.03
CA ARG A 186 10.28 -5.89 5.03
C ARG A 186 11.56 -6.52 4.46
N PRO A 187 12.59 -6.72 5.29
CA PRO A 187 13.79 -7.44 4.88
C PRO A 187 13.51 -8.92 4.57
N LEU A 188 14.46 -9.59 3.94
CA LEU A 188 14.35 -10.94 3.36
C LEU A 188 13.91 -12.03 4.35
N ASP A 189 14.40 -11.95 5.58
CA ASP A 189 14.21 -12.97 6.63
C ASP A 189 12.86 -12.84 7.36
N TYR A 190 12.09 -11.78 7.05
CA TYR A 190 10.79 -11.58 7.69
C TYR A 190 9.79 -12.66 7.33
N ARG A 191 9.06 -13.15 8.34
CA ARG A 191 7.88 -14.01 8.18
C ARG A 191 6.73 -13.51 9.05
N LYS A 192 5.54 -13.46 8.46
CA LYS A 192 4.32 -13.06 9.16
C LYS A 192 3.87 -14.15 10.12
N LYS A 193 3.48 -13.74 11.34
CA LYS A 193 2.94 -14.63 12.37
C LYS A 193 1.42 -14.68 12.32
N PRO A 194 0.78 -15.76 12.83
CA PRO A 194 -0.67 -15.87 12.95
C PRO A 194 -1.27 -14.71 13.76
N SER A 195 -2.49 -14.31 13.39
CA SER A 195 -3.31 -13.37 14.17
C SER A 195 -4.11 -14.10 15.25
N ASN A 196 -4.70 -13.33 16.18
CA ASN A 196 -5.58 -13.89 17.21
C ASN A 196 -6.95 -14.24 16.62
N LYS A 197 -7.20 -15.54 16.45
CA LYS A 197 -8.46 -16.07 15.86
C LYS A 197 -9.72 -15.70 16.65
N HIS A 198 -9.61 -15.59 17.99
CA HIS A 198 -10.75 -15.23 18.84
C HIS A 198 -11.15 -13.75 18.63
N LEU A 199 -10.18 -12.86 18.51
CA LEU A 199 -10.45 -11.45 18.20
C LEU A 199 -11.04 -11.31 16.80
N ASN A 200 -10.49 -12.00 15.79
CA ASN A 200 -11.04 -11.99 14.44
C ASN A 200 -12.52 -12.39 14.44
N LYS A 201 -12.87 -13.49 15.11
CA LYS A 201 -14.24 -13.96 15.22
C LYS A 201 -15.13 -13.00 16.03
N LEU A 202 -14.63 -12.43 17.13
CA LEU A 202 -15.39 -11.51 17.96
C LEU A 202 -15.84 -10.26 17.18
N PHE A 203 -14.92 -9.65 16.43
CA PHE A 203 -15.20 -8.40 15.72
C PHE A 203 -15.92 -8.59 14.38
N TYR A 204 -15.68 -9.72 13.70
CA TYR A 204 -16.16 -9.94 12.32
C TYR A 204 -17.01 -11.21 12.19
N HIS A 205 -17.71 -11.64 13.25
CA HIS A 205 -18.54 -12.83 13.23
C HIS A 205 -19.64 -12.84 12.16
N GLN A 206 -20.07 -11.66 11.71
CA GLN A 206 -21.03 -11.47 10.62
C GLN A 206 -20.44 -11.80 9.24
N TYR A 207 -19.10 -11.85 9.12
CA TYR A 207 -18.35 -12.09 7.88
C TYR A 207 -17.46 -13.33 8.00
N PRO A 208 -18.02 -14.55 7.99
CA PRO A 208 -17.26 -15.78 8.26
C PRO A 208 -16.11 -16.01 7.27
N HIS A 209 -16.28 -15.67 5.99
CA HIS A 209 -15.23 -15.76 4.99
C HIS A 209 -14.09 -14.76 5.26
N PHE A 210 -14.41 -13.54 5.69
CA PHE A 210 -13.39 -12.57 6.08
C PHE A 210 -12.63 -13.01 7.34
N VAL A 211 -13.31 -13.61 8.33
CA VAL A 211 -12.67 -14.21 9.52
C VAL A 211 -11.68 -15.30 9.11
N GLU A 212 -12.06 -16.17 8.17
CA GLU A 212 -11.17 -17.20 7.63
C GLU A 212 -9.96 -16.57 6.93
N THR A 213 -10.17 -15.54 6.12
CA THR A 213 -9.11 -14.77 5.45
C THR A 213 -8.13 -14.18 6.44
N LEU A 214 -8.60 -13.52 7.49
CA LEU A 214 -7.75 -12.98 8.56
C LEU A 214 -6.94 -14.06 9.27
N ASN A 215 -7.56 -15.22 9.54
CA ASN A 215 -6.91 -16.35 10.20
C ASN A 215 -5.80 -16.97 9.34
N ASN A 216 -5.95 -16.94 8.02
CA ASN A 216 -5.01 -17.51 7.05
C ASN A 216 -4.07 -16.48 6.43
N ARG A 217 -4.20 -15.20 6.76
CA ARG A 217 -3.41 -14.10 6.20
C ARG A 217 -1.90 -14.37 6.26
N TYR A 218 -1.40 -14.94 7.36
CA TYR A 218 0.02 -15.23 7.52
C TYR A 218 0.51 -16.32 6.55
N LEU A 219 -0.33 -17.32 6.25
CA LEU A 219 -0.01 -18.36 5.28
C LEU A 219 0.10 -17.78 3.87
N ASN A 220 -0.90 -16.99 3.45
CA ASN A 220 -0.93 -16.37 2.14
C ASN A 220 0.26 -15.41 1.95
N TYR A 221 0.54 -14.60 2.96
CA TYR A 221 1.69 -13.67 2.95
C TYR A 221 3.02 -14.42 2.78
N ASN A 222 3.26 -15.44 3.60
CA ASN A 222 4.50 -16.19 3.56
C ASN A 222 4.66 -16.98 2.25
N ALA A 223 3.56 -17.53 1.72
CA ALA A 223 3.55 -18.18 0.40
C ALA A 223 3.89 -17.21 -0.74
N SER A 224 3.42 -15.94 -0.66
CA SER A 224 3.81 -14.89 -1.62
C SER A 224 5.31 -14.58 -1.52
N LEU A 225 5.87 -14.49 -0.31
CA LEU A 225 7.32 -14.30 -0.12
C LEU A 225 8.15 -15.47 -0.69
N ASP A 226 7.69 -16.71 -0.47
CA ASP A 226 8.37 -17.90 -1.00
C ASP A 226 8.36 -17.91 -2.53
N LEU A 227 7.21 -17.56 -3.16
CA LEU A 227 7.09 -17.43 -4.60
C LEU A 227 8.02 -16.32 -5.14
N ILE A 228 8.01 -15.14 -4.51
CA ILE A 228 8.89 -14.01 -4.87
C ILE A 228 10.35 -14.43 -4.79
N THR A 229 10.77 -15.05 -3.70
CA THR A 229 12.15 -15.52 -3.51
C THR A 229 12.56 -16.54 -4.60
N LYS A 230 11.65 -17.41 -4.99
CA LYS A 230 11.88 -18.36 -6.11
C LYS A 230 12.05 -17.63 -7.44
N LEU A 231 11.11 -16.75 -7.79
CA LEU A 231 11.13 -16.02 -9.06
C LEU A 231 12.33 -15.07 -9.18
N GLU A 232 12.74 -14.45 -8.07
CA GLU A 232 13.93 -13.62 -7.99
C GLU A 232 15.21 -14.42 -8.29
N LYS A 233 15.37 -15.60 -7.65
CA LYS A 233 16.48 -16.52 -7.93
C LYS A 233 16.52 -16.99 -9.38
N GLU A 234 15.35 -17.18 -9.98
CA GLU A 234 15.19 -17.52 -11.40
C GLU A 234 15.37 -16.32 -12.34
N LYS A 235 15.65 -15.12 -11.82
CA LYS A 235 15.77 -13.84 -12.56
C LYS A 235 14.53 -13.50 -13.40
N LYS A 236 13.35 -13.94 -12.96
CA LYS A 236 12.06 -13.67 -13.62
C LYS A 236 11.43 -12.36 -13.17
N ILE A 237 11.79 -11.90 -11.98
CA ILE A 237 11.32 -10.65 -11.39
C ILE A 237 12.49 -9.91 -10.76
N PHE A 238 12.31 -8.59 -10.61
CA PHE A 238 13.22 -7.73 -9.88
C PHE A 238 12.61 -7.36 -8.53
N VAL A 239 13.37 -7.44 -7.44
CA VAL A 239 12.83 -7.21 -6.09
C VAL A 239 13.64 -6.17 -5.35
N LEU A 240 12.96 -5.10 -4.94
CA LEU A 240 13.45 -4.08 -4.02
C LEU A 240 12.91 -4.36 -2.62
N ARG A 241 13.77 -4.48 -1.63
CA ARG A 241 13.41 -4.66 -0.23
C ARG A 241 14.41 -3.95 0.67
N PRO A 242 14.00 -3.51 1.88
CA PRO A 242 14.93 -2.89 2.83
C PRO A 242 16.17 -3.76 3.06
N SER A 243 17.34 -3.21 2.77
CA SER A 243 18.65 -3.86 2.98
C SER A 243 18.99 -4.03 4.45
N GLN A 244 18.36 -3.21 5.30
CA GLN A 244 18.51 -3.25 6.76
C GLN A 244 17.17 -3.04 7.47
N LEU A 245 17.09 -3.46 8.73
CA LEU A 245 15.91 -3.25 9.56
C LEU A 245 15.94 -1.84 10.16
N ILE A 246 14.93 -1.01 9.82
CA ILE A 246 14.62 0.21 10.55
C ILE A 246 13.45 -0.09 11.49
N PRO A 247 13.59 0.18 12.80
CA PRO A 247 12.52 -0.08 13.78
C PRO A 247 11.41 0.94 13.68
N ILE A 248 10.65 0.92 12.59
CA ILE A 248 9.52 1.82 12.33
C ILE A 248 8.19 1.17 12.69
N GLY A 249 7.38 1.85 13.51
CA GLY A 249 6.03 1.45 13.90
C GLY A 249 4.99 1.65 12.78
N ARG A 250 3.78 1.08 12.97
CA ARG A 250 2.68 1.34 12.01
C ARG A 250 2.18 2.78 12.05
N LEU A 251 2.24 3.41 13.23
CA LEU A 251 1.82 4.78 13.51
C LEU A 251 3.03 5.58 14.00
N GLU A 252 4.14 5.49 13.27
CA GLU A 252 5.36 6.21 13.61
C GLU A 252 5.12 7.72 13.65
N LYS A 253 5.72 8.37 14.64
CA LYS A 253 5.61 9.82 14.84
C LYS A 253 6.95 10.54 14.81
N ASP A 254 8.05 9.79 14.85
CA ASP A 254 9.38 10.35 14.78
C ASP A 254 9.71 10.70 13.32
N LYS A 255 9.91 11.99 13.05
CA LYS A 255 10.21 12.51 11.72
C LYS A 255 11.54 12.02 11.17
N GLU A 256 12.51 11.74 12.05
CA GLU A 256 13.83 11.23 11.65
C GLU A 256 13.73 9.75 11.24
N VAL A 257 12.97 8.94 11.96
CA VAL A 257 12.70 7.54 11.57
C VAL A 257 11.96 7.47 10.23
N ILE A 258 11.00 8.38 10.02
CA ILE A 258 10.28 8.54 8.74
C ILE A 258 11.26 8.87 7.61
N GLN A 259 12.15 9.83 7.83
CA GLN A 259 13.19 10.21 6.86
C GLN A 259 14.12 9.04 6.55
N GLN A 260 14.64 8.37 7.59
CA GLN A 260 15.55 7.24 7.42
C GLN A 260 14.92 6.10 6.58
N MET A 261 13.63 5.82 6.80
CA MET A 261 12.94 4.78 6.03
C MET A 261 12.80 5.15 4.55
N TYR A 262 12.51 6.42 4.26
CA TYR A 262 12.46 6.95 2.90
C TYR A 262 13.84 6.94 2.24
N ASP A 263 14.87 7.44 2.94
CA ASP A 263 16.24 7.51 2.42
C ASP A 263 16.81 6.11 2.15
N LEU A 264 16.44 5.11 2.96
CA LEU A 264 16.79 3.72 2.71
C LEU A 264 16.20 3.23 1.38
N GLY A 265 14.93 3.60 1.09
CA GLY A 265 14.29 3.26 -0.19
C GLY A 265 15.01 3.88 -1.38
N VAL A 266 15.41 5.15 -1.27
CA VAL A 266 16.20 5.85 -2.29
C VAL A 266 17.57 5.19 -2.48
N SER A 267 18.29 4.92 -1.38
CA SER A 267 19.64 4.33 -1.43
C SER A 267 19.63 2.92 -2.00
N ASP A 268 18.73 2.04 -1.53
CA ASP A 268 18.64 0.67 -2.02
C ASP A 268 18.27 0.63 -3.49
N CYS A 269 17.38 1.52 -3.94
CA CYS A 269 16.99 1.61 -5.34
C CYS A 269 18.19 2.04 -6.21
N ASN A 270 18.90 3.12 -5.86
CA ASN A 270 20.07 3.58 -6.62
C ASN A 270 21.17 2.51 -6.70
N ASN A 271 21.48 1.87 -5.58
CA ASN A 271 22.49 0.79 -5.54
C ASN A 271 22.14 -0.39 -6.46
N GLN A 272 20.86 -0.67 -6.66
CA GLN A 272 20.43 -1.75 -7.55
C GLN A 272 20.36 -1.33 -9.03
N LEU A 273 20.18 -0.04 -9.32
CA LEU A 273 20.21 0.48 -10.69
C LEU A 273 21.63 0.60 -11.25
N GLU A 274 22.64 0.76 -10.38
CA GLU A 274 24.05 0.83 -10.75
C GLU A 274 24.69 -0.55 -11.05
N ASN A 275 24.05 -1.65 -10.62
CA ASN A 275 24.50 -3.04 -10.80
C ASN A 275 23.74 -3.77 -11.91
#